data_2f5cb6aa4b39ebd74cd15e25e2c70304
#
_entry.id   2f5cb6aa4b39ebd74cd15e25e2c70304
#
_cell.length_a   1.000
_cell.length_b   1.000
_cell.length_c   1.000
_cell.angle_alpha   90.00
_cell.angle_beta   90.00
_cell.angle_gamma   90.00
#
_symmetry.space_group_name_H-M   'P 1'
#
loop_
_entity.id
_entity.type
_entity.pdbx_description
1 polymer ?
#
loop_
_entity_poly.entity_id
_entity_poly.type
_entity_poly.pdbx_seq_one_letter_code
_entity_poly.pdbx_strand_id
1 'polypeptide(L)'
;MAHYLFTSESVSKGHPDKVCDQISDAILDACLAQDPNSRVACETLVNTGLVVISGEITTKAVIDYQQIARKTIKGIGYVNPELAFDYKGCSVLVAMDKQSPDIAQGVDAKAADGKEDDKQGAGDQGMMFGYAVNETKELMPLPISLAHKLMEEIQNLREKGKIKWLRPDAKSQVTVEYDENDKPVRVDTVVISTQHDEFVNGKELKHATIEKEIIEKLIKKVIPAKLLDKKTRYLVNPTGKFVVGGPHGDCGLTGRKIIVDTYGGMGRHGGGAFSGKDPSKVDRSAAYAARYVAKNIVAAGLAYRCEVQLAYAIGYSKPVSILVNTFGTGKISDREIEAIVAKTFDLSPAGIVKMLDLKKPGYQATAALGHFGRTGARFTWEKTDKAATLKKLAKV
;
A
#
# COMPACT_ATOMS: atom_id res chain seq x y z
N MET A 1 -14.90 27.74 -16.57
CA MET A 1 -14.37 27.35 -15.25
C MET A 1 -13.23 26.36 -15.49
N ALA A 2 -12.17 26.47 -14.73
CA ALA A 2 -10.94 25.73 -15.06
C ALA A 2 -11.00 24.32 -14.48
N HIS A 3 -11.04 23.30 -15.36
CA HIS A 3 -10.77 21.93 -14.99
C HIS A 3 -9.26 21.76 -14.74
N TYR A 4 -8.90 20.79 -13.91
CA TYR A 4 -7.50 20.44 -13.67
C TYR A 4 -7.27 18.92 -13.81
N LEU A 5 -6.01 18.56 -14.04
CA LEU A 5 -5.61 17.16 -14.17
C LEU A 5 -4.87 16.69 -12.91
N PHE A 6 -5.21 15.50 -12.43
CA PHE A 6 -4.48 14.83 -11.36
C PHE A 6 -4.10 13.42 -11.78
N THR A 7 -2.87 13.02 -11.44
CA THR A 7 -2.29 11.76 -11.87
C THR A 7 -1.84 10.93 -10.68
N SER A 8 -2.15 9.62 -10.71
CA SER A 8 -1.58 8.63 -9.81
C SER A 8 -1.00 7.46 -10.58
N GLU A 9 -0.01 6.79 -10.00
CA GLU A 9 0.59 5.59 -10.55
C GLU A 9 0.43 4.39 -9.63
N SER A 10 0.53 3.20 -10.20
CA SER A 10 0.63 1.94 -9.48
C SER A 10 1.59 0.99 -10.18
N VAL A 11 2.06 -0.02 -9.46
CA VAL A 11 2.96 -1.04 -9.99
C VAL A 11 2.46 -2.45 -9.66
N SER A 12 2.83 -3.41 -10.50
CA SER A 12 2.44 -4.81 -10.32
C SER A 12 3.18 -5.47 -9.15
N LYS A 13 2.73 -6.67 -8.76
CA LYS A 13 3.44 -7.52 -7.79
C LYS A 13 4.86 -7.87 -8.22
N GLY A 14 5.14 -7.88 -9.53
CA GLY A 14 6.45 -8.19 -10.09
C GLY A 14 7.40 -7.00 -10.19
N HIS A 15 6.96 -5.78 -9.87
CA HIS A 15 7.87 -4.64 -9.79
C HIS A 15 8.95 -4.89 -8.72
N PRO A 16 10.24 -4.56 -8.95
CA PRO A 16 11.33 -4.89 -8.03
C PRO A 16 11.09 -4.45 -6.59
N ASP A 17 10.66 -3.20 -6.35
CA ASP A 17 10.35 -2.73 -5.01
C ASP A 17 9.19 -3.51 -4.37
N LYS A 18 8.19 -3.93 -5.15
CA LYS A 18 7.07 -4.73 -4.64
C LYS A 18 7.43 -6.20 -4.42
N VAL A 19 8.42 -6.73 -5.11
CA VAL A 19 9.01 -8.03 -4.77
C VAL A 19 9.62 -7.96 -3.37
N CYS A 20 10.38 -6.89 -3.07
CA CYS A 20 10.98 -6.66 -1.76
C CYS A 20 9.92 -6.53 -0.66
N ASP A 21 8.92 -5.69 -0.85
CA ASP A 21 7.81 -5.50 0.10
C ASP A 21 7.11 -6.82 0.43
N GLN A 22 6.84 -7.64 -0.59
CA GLN A 22 6.18 -8.94 -0.41
C GLN A 22 7.06 -9.96 0.33
N ILE A 23 8.38 -9.95 0.12
CA ILE A 23 9.31 -10.82 0.86
C ILE A 23 9.37 -10.38 2.33
N SER A 24 9.53 -9.08 2.58
CA SER A 24 9.62 -8.53 3.93
C SER A 24 8.34 -8.79 4.74
N ASP A 25 7.16 -8.61 4.14
CA ASP A 25 5.88 -8.90 4.79
C ASP A 25 5.60 -10.41 4.92
N ALA A 26 6.10 -11.26 4.03
CA ALA A 26 6.01 -12.72 4.19
C ALA A 26 6.83 -13.22 5.39
N ILE A 27 7.98 -12.60 5.64
CA ILE A 27 8.80 -12.89 6.83
C ILE A 27 8.08 -12.41 8.10
N LEU A 28 7.51 -11.21 8.08
CA LEU A 28 6.68 -10.71 9.18
C LEU A 28 5.53 -11.68 9.50
N ASP A 29 4.81 -12.15 8.48
CA ASP A 29 3.70 -13.09 8.66
C ASP A 29 4.18 -14.42 9.26
N ALA A 30 5.33 -14.92 8.84
CA ALA A 30 5.91 -16.15 9.38
C ALA A 30 6.31 -16.00 10.86
N CYS A 31 6.80 -14.83 11.27
CA CYS A 31 7.07 -14.50 12.65
C CYS A 31 5.78 -14.46 13.48
N LEU A 32 4.80 -13.65 13.05
CA LEU A 32 3.55 -13.44 13.79
C LEU A 32 2.69 -14.71 13.90
N ALA A 33 2.78 -15.62 12.93
CA ALA A 33 2.06 -16.89 12.95
C ALA A 33 2.53 -17.82 14.08
N GLN A 34 3.80 -17.72 14.50
CA GLN A 34 4.39 -18.55 15.54
C GLN A 34 4.54 -17.78 16.88
N ASP A 35 4.76 -16.46 16.80
CA ASP A 35 4.90 -15.58 17.97
C ASP A 35 4.24 -14.22 17.70
N PRO A 36 2.98 -14.01 18.17
CA PRO A 36 2.26 -12.75 17.98
C PRO A 36 2.90 -11.53 18.63
N ASN A 37 3.93 -11.72 19.47
CA ASN A 37 4.68 -10.63 20.09
C ASN A 37 6.04 -10.37 19.42
N SER A 38 6.28 -10.96 18.25
CA SER A 38 7.50 -10.71 17.48
C SER A 38 7.69 -9.22 17.21
N ARG A 39 8.94 -8.78 17.35
CA ARG A 39 9.41 -7.45 16.90
C ARG A 39 10.15 -7.64 15.60
N VAL A 40 9.68 -7.00 14.55
CA VAL A 40 10.18 -7.21 13.19
C VAL A 40 10.41 -5.86 12.52
N ALA A 41 11.62 -5.67 12.06
CA ALA A 41 12.02 -4.63 11.11
C ALA A 41 12.85 -5.34 10.03
N CYS A 42 12.18 -5.80 8.99
CA CYS A 42 12.77 -6.62 7.92
C CYS A 42 12.78 -5.85 6.61
N GLU A 43 13.95 -5.65 6.05
CA GLU A 43 14.15 -5.01 4.78
C GLU A 43 14.75 -5.98 3.76
N THR A 44 14.38 -5.80 2.50
CA THR A 44 14.84 -6.66 1.40
C THR A 44 15.34 -5.77 0.27
N LEU A 45 16.45 -6.19 -0.34
CA LEU A 45 16.95 -5.68 -1.62
C LEU A 45 16.92 -6.81 -2.64
N VAL A 46 16.50 -6.51 -3.87
CA VAL A 46 16.62 -7.43 -5.01
C VAL A 46 17.33 -6.76 -6.16
N ASN A 47 18.13 -7.55 -6.88
CA ASN A 47 18.80 -7.16 -8.12
C ASN A 47 18.97 -8.40 -8.99
N THR A 48 19.67 -8.31 -10.14
CA THR A 48 19.92 -9.45 -11.02
C THR A 48 20.48 -10.64 -10.24
N GLY A 49 19.70 -11.73 -10.19
CA GLY A 49 20.10 -12.97 -9.54
C GLY A 49 20.36 -12.90 -8.02
N LEU A 50 19.99 -11.81 -7.36
CA LEU A 50 20.32 -11.55 -5.95
C LEU A 50 19.10 -11.11 -5.13
N VAL A 51 19.00 -11.65 -3.92
CA VAL A 51 18.13 -11.20 -2.83
C VAL A 51 18.97 -11.01 -1.58
N VAL A 52 18.90 -9.85 -0.95
CA VAL A 52 19.49 -9.58 0.37
C VAL A 52 18.36 -9.29 1.33
N ILE A 53 18.30 -10.01 2.44
CA ILE A 53 17.34 -9.82 3.54
C ILE A 53 18.13 -9.35 4.74
N SER A 54 17.81 -8.17 5.27
CA SER A 54 18.53 -7.56 6.40
C SER A 54 17.55 -6.87 7.35
N GLY A 55 17.99 -6.61 8.57
CA GLY A 55 17.21 -5.89 9.58
C GLY A 55 17.32 -6.51 10.95
N GLU A 56 16.36 -6.21 11.82
CA GLU A 56 16.33 -6.65 13.20
C GLU A 56 15.04 -7.40 13.52
N ILE A 57 15.19 -8.62 14.04
CA ILE A 57 14.06 -9.47 14.46
C ILE A 57 14.31 -10.02 15.85
N THR A 58 13.35 -9.77 16.77
CA THR A 58 13.29 -10.44 18.08
C THR A 58 12.02 -11.28 18.11
N THR A 59 12.16 -12.59 18.09
CA THR A 59 11.05 -13.54 18.05
C THR A 59 11.44 -14.89 18.65
N LYS A 60 10.43 -15.66 19.05
CA LYS A 60 10.56 -17.09 19.40
C LYS A 60 10.31 -18.00 18.19
N ALA A 61 9.91 -17.45 17.05
CA ALA A 61 9.65 -18.19 15.83
C ALA A 61 10.94 -18.72 15.20
N VAL A 62 10.83 -19.88 14.56
CA VAL A 62 11.91 -20.45 13.73
C VAL A 62 11.60 -20.12 12.28
N ILE A 63 12.46 -19.33 11.65
CA ILE A 63 12.23 -18.74 10.32
C ILE A 63 13.24 -19.28 9.32
N ASP A 64 12.75 -19.90 8.24
CA ASP A 64 13.52 -20.20 7.04
C ASP A 64 13.38 -19.05 6.03
N TYR A 65 14.22 -18.04 6.16
CA TYR A 65 14.21 -16.81 5.33
C TYR A 65 14.37 -17.16 3.85
N GLN A 66 15.25 -18.08 3.52
CA GLN A 66 15.51 -18.43 2.11
C GLN A 66 14.30 -19.09 1.47
N GLN A 67 13.65 -20.02 2.17
CA GLN A 67 12.47 -20.69 1.64
C GLN A 67 11.29 -19.72 1.47
N ILE A 68 11.10 -18.79 2.44
CA ILE A 68 10.06 -17.74 2.36
C ILE A 68 10.28 -16.85 1.15
N ALA A 69 11.53 -16.35 0.94
CA ALA A 69 11.86 -15.53 -0.21
C ALA A 69 11.58 -16.26 -1.52
N ARG A 70 12.07 -17.49 -1.67
CA ARG A 70 11.86 -18.31 -2.88
C ARG A 70 10.40 -18.61 -3.15
N LYS A 71 9.61 -18.92 -2.11
CA LYS A 71 8.16 -19.14 -2.22
C LYS A 71 7.44 -17.87 -2.70
N THR A 72 7.82 -16.72 -2.16
CA THR A 72 7.27 -15.42 -2.54
C THR A 72 7.59 -15.09 -4.00
N ILE A 73 8.86 -15.20 -4.41
CA ILE A 73 9.32 -14.96 -5.78
C ILE A 73 8.59 -15.87 -6.78
N LYS A 74 8.43 -17.17 -6.44
CA LYS A 74 7.67 -18.13 -7.23
C LYS A 74 6.19 -17.71 -7.37
N GLY A 75 5.57 -17.30 -6.26
CA GLY A 75 4.15 -16.87 -6.24
C GLY A 75 3.90 -15.59 -7.05
N ILE A 76 4.88 -14.70 -7.15
CA ILE A 76 4.82 -13.51 -8.02
C ILE A 76 4.86 -13.89 -9.51
N GLY A 77 5.55 -15.00 -9.85
CA GLY A 77 5.65 -15.50 -11.22
C GLY A 77 7.05 -15.41 -11.83
N TYR A 78 8.09 -15.16 -11.04
CA TYR A 78 9.48 -15.28 -11.47
C TYR A 78 9.90 -16.75 -11.40
N VAL A 79 9.53 -17.49 -12.44
CA VAL A 79 9.72 -18.94 -12.54
C VAL A 79 10.59 -19.35 -13.74
N ASN A 80 10.91 -18.40 -14.63
CA ASN A 80 11.71 -18.62 -15.84
C ASN A 80 13.13 -18.06 -15.64
N PRO A 81 14.19 -18.89 -15.73
CA PRO A 81 15.60 -18.46 -15.63
C PRO A 81 16.01 -17.40 -16.67
N GLU A 82 15.35 -17.37 -17.83
CA GLU A 82 15.63 -16.39 -18.89
C GLU A 82 15.34 -14.93 -18.43
N LEU A 83 14.56 -14.74 -17.35
CA LEU A 83 14.33 -13.43 -16.74
C LEU A 83 15.53 -12.93 -15.93
N ALA A 84 16.62 -13.71 -15.83
CA ALA A 84 17.82 -13.45 -15.02
C ALA A 84 17.53 -13.14 -13.53
N PHE A 85 16.33 -13.47 -13.09
CA PHE A 85 15.86 -13.45 -11.71
C PHE A 85 14.71 -14.46 -11.58
N ASP A 86 14.95 -15.57 -10.89
CA ASP A 86 13.96 -16.61 -10.66
C ASP A 86 14.13 -17.25 -9.27
N TYR A 87 13.06 -17.90 -8.79
CA TYR A 87 13.00 -18.45 -7.44
C TYR A 87 14.00 -19.59 -7.16
N LYS A 88 14.54 -20.27 -8.16
CA LYS A 88 15.54 -21.33 -8.01
C LYS A 88 16.95 -20.79 -8.09
N GLY A 89 17.22 -19.97 -9.12
CA GLY A 89 18.56 -19.53 -9.49
C GLY A 89 19.09 -18.35 -8.68
N CYS A 90 18.23 -17.50 -8.09
CA CYS A 90 18.70 -16.34 -7.35
C CYS A 90 19.46 -16.73 -6.06
N SER A 91 20.54 -16.01 -5.75
CA SER A 91 21.21 -16.07 -4.46
C SER A 91 20.36 -15.37 -3.40
N VAL A 92 20.27 -15.94 -2.19
CA VAL A 92 19.58 -15.32 -1.05
C VAL A 92 20.57 -15.18 0.10
N LEU A 93 20.94 -13.94 0.39
CA LEU A 93 21.80 -13.57 1.51
C LEU A 93 20.93 -13.09 2.68
N VAL A 94 21.29 -13.49 3.90
CA VAL A 94 20.56 -13.13 5.13
C VAL A 94 21.52 -12.52 6.12
N ALA A 95 21.24 -11.30 6.57
CA ALA A 95 21.97 -10.55 7.59
C ALA A 95 20.96 -9.97 8.58
N MET A 96 20.53 -10.80 9.52
CA MET A 96 19.52 -10.46 10.54
C MET A 96 20.14 -10.36 11.91
N ASP A 97 19.91 -9.22 12.56
CA ASP A 97 20.31 -8.96 13.95
C ASP A 97 19.13 -9.03 14.91
N LYS A 98 19.40 -8.92 16.21
CA LYS A 98 18.37 -8.70 17.23
C LYS A 98 18.14 -7.21 17.41
N GLN A 99 16.91 -6.83 17.75
CA GLN A 99 16.56 -5.44 18.06
C GLN A 99 17.46 -4.88 19.17
N SER A 100 17.90 -3.63 19.01
CA SER A 100 18.68 -2.91 20.02
C SER A 100 17.95 -2.87 21.37
N PRO A 101 18.65 -3.17 22.50
CA PRO A 101 18.08 -3.04 23.83
C PRO A 101 17.57 -1.63 24.14
N ASP A 102 18.20 -0.59 23.58
CA ASP A 102 17.82 0.81 23.81
C ASP A 102 16.46 1.13 23.21
N ILE A 103 16.16 0.60 22.01
CA ILE A 103 14.85 0.74 21.38
C ILE A 103 13.79 -0.08 22.14
N ALA A 104 14.15 -1.29 22.62
CA ALA A 104 13.26 -2.15 23.37
C ALA A 104 12.76 -1.49 24.67
N GLN A 105 13.59 -0.68 25.35
CA GLN A 105 13.19 0.05 26.55
C GLN A 105 12.00 1.00 26.31
N GLY A 106 11.97 1.70 25.18
CA GLY A 106 10.89 2.64 24.83
C GLY A 106 9.57 1.94 24.49
N VAL A 107 9.62 0.70 24.02
CA VAL A 107 8.43 -0.07 23.60
C VAL A 107 7.91 -0.99 24.69
N ASP A 108 8.78 -1.59 25.49
CA ASP A 108 8.47 -2.61 26.51
C ASP A 108 8.35 -2.03 27.91
N ALA A 109 8.89 -0.84 28.18
CA ALA A 109 8.82 -0.16 29.47
C ALA A 109 7.48 0.55 29.69
N LYS A 110 7.19 0.90 30.95
CA LYS A 110 6.12 1.84 31.31
C LYS A 110 6.31 3.11 30.49
N ALA A 111 5.24 3.59 29.86
CA ALA A 111 5.30 4.82 29.09
C ALA A 111 5.98 5.95 29.87
N ALA A 112 6.80 6.76 29.17
CA ALA A 112 7.60 7.81 29.81
C ALA A 112 6.76 8.86 30.58
N ASP A 113 5.47 8.95 30.28
CA ASP A 113 4.50 9.84 30.94
C ASP A 113 3.92 9.32 32.27
N GLY A 114 4.33 8.10 32.71
CA GLY A 114 4.13 7.60 34.07
C GLY A 114 2.69 7.23 34.46
N LYS A 115 1.74 7.16 33.55
CA LYS A 115 0.37 6.71 33.82
C LYS A 115 0.23 5.20 33.66
N GLU A 116 -0.32 4.54 34.66
CA GLU A 116 -0.40 3.06 34.76
C GLU A 116 -1.25 2.38 33.67
N ASP A 117 -2.15 3.11 33.02
CA ASP A 117 -3.14 2.54 32.10
C ASP A 117 -2.63 2.38 30.64
N ASP A 118 -1.52 3.02 30.28
CA ASP A 118 -0.98 3.02 28.90
C ASP A 118 0.40 2.37 28.88
N LYS A 119 0.44 1.06 28.79
CA LYS A 119 1.65 0.25 29.00
C LYS A 119 2.64 0.19 27.83
N GLN A 120 2.27 0.70 26.65
CA GLN A 120 3.12 0.63 25.44
C GLN A 120 3.28 2.03 24.86
N GLY A 121 4.52 2.53 24.85
CA GLY A 121 4.88 3.75 24.14
C GLY A 121 5.04 3.53 22.63
N ALA A 122 5.05 4.61 21.86
CA ALA A 122 5.41 4.56 20.45
C ALA A 122 6.86 4.12 20.28
N GLY A 123 7.12 3.22 19.33
CA GLY A 123 8.46 2.68 19.07
C GLY A 123 9.40 3.68 18.38
N ASP A 124 8.84 4.77 17.86
CA ASP A 124 9.59 5.88 17.24
C ASP A 124 8.76 7.16 17.28
N GLN A 125 9.39 8.29 17.00
CA GLN A 125 8.72 9.52 16.64
C GLN A 125 8.22 9.44 15.19
N GLY A 126 7.19 10.23 14.85
CA GLY A 126 6.75 10.34 13.46
C GLY A 126 5.40 11.00 13.31
N MET A 127 5.06 11.32 12.09
CA MET A 127 3.73 11.78 11.69
C MET A 127 3.17 10.85 10.60
N MET A 128 1.90 10.47 10.74
CA MET A 128 1.22 9.55 9.84
C MET A 128 -0.07 10.19 9.34
N PHE A 129 -0.43 9.89 8.10
CA PHE A 129 -1.60 10.46 7.45
C PHE A 129 -2.60 9.37 7.05
N GLY A 130 -3.87 9.67 7.25
CA GLY A 130 -4.98 8.94 6.67
C GLY A 130 -5.77 9.86 5.76
N TYR A 131 -6.34 9.31 4.68
CA TYR A 131 -7.15 10.05 3.73
C TYR A 131 -8.36 9.23 3.30
N ALA A 132 -9.47 9.90 3.04
CA ALA A 132 -10.65 9.32 2.42
C ALA A 132 -11.38 10.38 1.60
N VAL A 133 -12.00 9.97 0.51
CA VAL A 133 -12.80 10.84 -0.37
C VAL A 133 -13.93 10.04 -1.00
N ASN A 134 -15.09 10.65 -1.16
CA ASN A 134 -16.27 9.99 -1.70
C ASN A 134 -16.29 9.98 -3.24
N GLU A 135 -15.24 9.41 -3.85
CA GLU A 135 -15.10 9.24 -5.31
C GLU A 135 -15.34 7.79 -5.76
N THR A 136 -15.06 6.83 -4.88
CA THR A 136 -15.21 5.39 -5.14
C THR A 136 -15.96 4.71 -3.99
N LYS A 137 -16.44 3.48 -4.21
CA LYS A 137 -17.09 2.68 -3.14
C LYS A 137 -16.18 2.49 -1.93
N GLU A 138 -14.88 2.36 -2.18
CA GLU A 138 -13.85 2.14 -1.18
C GLU A 138 -13.47 3.43 -0.45
N LEU A 139 -14.06 4.57 -0.85
CA LEU A 139 -13.72 5.92 -0.36
C LEU A 139 -12.23 6.25 -0.58
N MET A 140 -11.74 5.93 -1.79
CA MET A 140 -10.40 6.18 -2.28
C MET A 140 -10.43 7.19 -3.43
N PRO A 141 -9.32 7.93 -3.66
CA PRO A 141 -9.17 8.75 -4.86
C PRO A 141 -9.27 7.90 -6.12
N LEU A 142 -9.99 8.40 -7.11
CA LEU A 142 -10.26 7.66 -8.35
C LEU A 142 -8.99 7.31 -9.13
N PRO A 143 -7.98 8.21 -9.30
CA PRO A 143 -6.79 7.90 -10.09
C PRO A 143 -6.01 6.69 -9.55
N ILE A 144 -5.71 6.65 -8.24
CA ILE A 144 -4.98 5.53 -7.64
C ILE A 144 -5.82 4.25 -7.62
N SER A 145 -7.13 4.37 -7.39
CA SER A 145 -8.04 3.21 -7.43
C SER A 145 -8.05 2.55 -8.81
N LEU A 146 -8.11 3.35 -9.89
CA LEU A 146 -8.04 2.82 -11.25
C LEU A 146 -6.65 2.25 -11.58
N ALA A 147 -5.58 2.93 -11.16
CA ALA A 147 -4.21 2.45 -11.37
C ALA A 147 -3.99 1.07 -10.69
N HIS A 148 -4.45 0.87 -9.45
CA HIS A 148 -4.39 -0.43 -8.78
C HIS A 148 -5.21 -1.51 -9.50
N LYS A 149 -6.44 -1.19 -9.91
CA LYS A 149 -7.31 -2.13 -10.63
C LYS A 149 -6.71 -2.57 -11.97
N LEU A 150 -5.99 -1.69 -12.67
CA LEU A 150 -5.24 -2.05 -13.88
C LEU A 150 -4.12 -3.03 -13.57
N MET A 151 -3.39 -2.84 -12.48
CA MET A 151 -2.31 -3.75 -12.06
C MET A 151 -2.84 -5.08 -11.53
N GLU A 152 -3.98 -5.09 -10.89
CA GLU A 152 -4.66 -6.33 -10.48
C GLU A 152 -5.11 -7.14 -11.71
N GLU A 153 -5.76 -6.49 -12.67
CA GLU A 153 -6.27 -7.19 -13.86
C GLU A 153 -5.16 -7.65 -14.80
N ILE A 154 -4.06 -6.88 -14.98
CA ILE A 154 -2.93 -7.35 -15.81
C ILE A 154 -2.32 -8.62 -15.24
N GLN A 155 -2.24 -8.72 -13.91
CA GLN A 155 -1.80 -9.94 -13.25
C GLN A 155 -2.77 -11.09 -13.48
N ASN A 156 -4.08 -10.86 -13.37
CA ASN A 156 -5.10 -11.87 -13.66
C ASN A 156 -5.02 -12.38 -15.10
N LEU A 157 -4.79 -11.47 -16.06
CA LEU A 157 -4.61 -11.80 -17.48
C LEU A 157 -3.40 -12.69 -17.71
N ARG A 158 -2.28 -12.42 -17.01
CA ARG A 158 -1.05 -13.21 -17.06
C ARG A 158 -1.26 -14.57 -16.41
N GLU A 159 -1.73 -14.63 -15.18
CA GLU A 159 -1.87 -15.86 -14.39
C GLU A 159 -2.88 -16.84 -15.00
N LYS A 160 -3.96 -16.32 -15.60
CA LYS A 160 -4.96 -17.13 -16.31
C LYS A 160 -4.56 -17.47 -17.76
N GLY A 161 -3.37 -17.05 -18.20
CA GLY A 161 -2.86 -17.30 -19.55
C GLY A 161 -3.69 -16.64 -20.67
N LYS A 162 -4.47 -15.59 -20.36
CA LYS A 162 -5.28 -14.86 -21.35
C LYS A 162 -4.44 -14.00 -22.27
N ILE A 163 -3.28 -13.54 -21.78
CA ILE A 163 -2.24 -12.87 -22.56
C ILE A 163 -0.93 -13.56 -22.20
N LYS A 164 -0.48 -14.48 -23.07
CA LYS A 164 0.63 -15.38 -22.79
C LYS A 164 2.01 -14.72 -22.75
N TRP A 165 2.16 -13.61 -23.45
CA TRP A 165 3.42 -12.88 -23.55
C TRP A 165 3.67 -11.90 -22.38
N LEU A 166 2.72 -11.73 -21.46
CA LEU A 166 2.92 -10.89 -20.27
C LEU A 166 3.95 -11.51 -19.32
N ARG A 167 4.82 -10.65 -18.80
CA ARG A 167 5.80 -10.96 -17.75
C ARG A 167 5.43 -10.24 -16.44
N PRO A 168 6.07 -10.59 -15.28
CA PRO A 168 5.57 -10.12 -13.98
C PRO A 168 5.63 -8.62 -13.75
N ASP A 169 6.61 -7.90 -14.32
CA ASP A 169 6.81 -6.46 -14.08
C ASP A 169 5.89 -5.61 -14.95
N ALA A 170 5.19 -4.69 -14.31
CA ALA A 170 4.35 -3.71 -15.00
C ALA A 170 4.11 -2.48 -14.12
N LYS A 171 3.82 -1.34 -14.80
CA LYS A 171 3.41 -0.08 -14.19
C LYS A 171 2.16 0.45 -14.88
N SER A 172 1.32 1.14 -14.12
CA SER A 172 0.19 1.93 -14.66
C SER A 172 0.25 3.34 -14.14
N GLN A 173 -0.24 4.28 -14.94
CA GLN A 173 -0.47 5.65 -14.53
C GLN A 173 -1.81 6.10 -15.10
N VAL A 174 -2.64 6.72 -14.27
CA VAL A 174 -3.96 7.21 -14.66
C VAL A 174 -4.07 8.68 -14.33
N THR A 175 -4.36 9.49 -15.35
CA THR A 175 -4.65 10.92 -15.23
C THR A 175 -6.15 11.12 -15.34
N VAL A 176 -6.74 11.74 -14.31
CA VAL A 176 -8.17 12.07 -14.24
C VAL A 176 -8.34 13.58 -14.32
N GLU A 177 -9.31 14.02 -15.11
CA GLU A 177 -9.76 15.40 -15.16
C GLU A 177 -10.82 15.65 -14.09
N TYR A 178 -10.64 16.71 -13.31
CA TYR A 178 -11.53 17.16 -12.24
C TYR A 178 -12.15 18.50 -12.60
N ASP A 179 -13.40 18.71 -12.16
CA ASP A 179 -14.08 20.01 -12.25
C ASP A 179 -13.67 20.97 -11.12
N GLU A 180 -14.22 22.15 -11.11
CA GLU A 180 -14.00 23.19 -10.10
C GLU A 180 -14.51 22.84 -8.69
N ASN A 181 -15.29 21.76 -8.54
CA ASN A 181 -15.81 21.25 -7.28
C ASN A 181 -15.05 20.01 -6.81
N ASP A 182 -13.86 19.77 -7.37
CA ASP A 182 -13.04 18.58 -7.10
C ASP A 182 -13.77 17.26 -7.39
N LYS A 183 -14.65 17.23 -8.41
CA LYS A 183 -15.32 16.00 -8.84
C LYS A 183 -14.64 15.43 -10.09
N PRO A 184 -14.39 14.10 -10.11
CA PRO A 184 -13.80 13.47 -11.27
C PRO A 184 -14.80 13.47 -12.44
N VAL A 185 -14.34 13.94 -13.61
CA VAL A 185 -15.15 14.09 -14.85
C VAL A 185 -14.87 12.96 -15.83
N ARG A 186 -13.60 12.75 -16.20
CA ARG A 186 -13.17 11.77 -17.19
C ARG A 186 -11.72 11.33 -16.96
N VAL A 187 -11.34 10.22 -17.58
CA VAL A 187 -9.94 9.81 -17.67
C VAL A 187 -9.32 10.47 -18.89
N ASP A 188 -8.30 11.29 -18.66
CA ASP A 188 -7.58 11.98 -19.72
C ASP A 188 -6.53 11.10 -20.38
N THR A 189 -5.68 10.45 -19.56
CA THR A 189 -4.56 9.64 -20.05
C THR A 189 -4.41 8.37 -19.24
N VAL A 190 -4.14 7.24 -19.91
CA VAL A 190 -3.75 5.97 -19.30
C VAL A 190 -2.41 5.55 -19.86
N VAL A 191 -1.41 5.38 -18.99
CA VAL A 191 -0.10 4.82 -19.35
C VAL A 191 0.00 3.40 -18.80
N ILE A 192 0.38 2.44 -19.62
CA ILE A 192 0.73 1.07 -19.23
C ILE A 192 2.12 0.76 -19.75
N SER A 193 3.05 0.45 -18.85
CA SER A 193 4.34 -0.13 -19.19
C SER A 193 4.37 -1.55 -18.65
N THR A 194 4.48 -2.54 -19.53
CA THR A 194 4.43 -3.95 -19.15
C THR A 194 5.55 -4.75 -19.77
N GLN A 195 6.25 -5.52 -18.94
CA GLN A 195 7.26 -6.46 -19.39
C GLN A 195 6.61 -7.57 -20.23
N HIS A 196 7.27 -7.95 -21.31
CA HIS A 196 6.73 -8.90 -22.28
C HIS A 196 7.81 -9.80 -22.88
N ASP A 197 7.41 -10.93 -23.46
CA ASP A 197 8.29 -11.74 -24.30
C ASP A 197 8.70 -10.97 -25.56
N GLU A 198 9.90 -11.18 -26.02
CA GLU A 198 10.36 -10.65 -27.32
C GLU A 198 9.74 -11.44 -28.48
N PHE A 199 9.58 -12.75 -28.31
CA PHE A 199 9.03 -13.64 -29.33
C PHE A 199 7.83 -14.44 -28.79
N VAL A 200 6.84 -14.66 -29.66
CA VAL A 200 5.69 -15.53 -29.41
C VAL A 200 5.56 -16.52 -30.55
N ASN A 201 5.63 -17.83 -30.25
CA ASN A 201 5.61 -18.90 -31.27
C ASN A 201 6.68 -18.71 -32.38
N GLY A 202 7.87 -18.27 -31.99
CA GLY A 202 9.01 -18.06 -32.91
C GLY A 202 8.93 -16.79 -33.79
N LYS A 203 7.91 -15.93 -33.55
CA LYS A 203 7.75 -14.64 -34.26
C LYS A 203 7.92 -13.50 -33.30
N GLU A 204 8.61 -12.44 -33.73
CA GLU A 204 8.76 -11.21 -32.95
C GLU A 204 7.38 -10.62 -32.59
N LEU A 205 7.20 -10.25 -31.32
CA LEU A 205 6.00 -9.62 -30.82
C LEU A 205 5.99 -8.13 -31.21
N LYS A 206 5.13 -7.75 -32.13
CA LYS A 206 5.03 -6.38 -32.60
C LYS A 206 4.36 -5.47 -31.56
N HIS A 207 4.90 -4.26 -31.40
CA HIS A 207 4.35 -3.23 -30.50
C HIS A 207 2.84 -2.98 -30.72
N ALA A 208 2.39 -2.90 -31.99
CA ALA A 208 0.96 -2.71 -32.31
C ALA A 208 0.05 -3.83 -31.75
N THR A 209 0.56 -5.06 -31.62
CA THR A 209 -0.16 -6.17 -31.01
C THR A 209 -0.28 -5.96 -29.50
N ILE A 210 0.82 -5.56 -28.85
CA ILE A 210 0.86 -5.23 -27.41
C ILE A 210 -0.15 -4.13 -27.11
N GLU A 211 -0.08 -3.02 -27.84
CA GLU A 211 -0.95 -1.87 -27.69
C GLU A 211 -2.42 -2.24 -27.82
N LYS A 212 -2.79 -2.91 -28.92
CA LYS A 212 -4.16 -3.36 -29.17
C LYS A 212 -4.69 -4.26 -28.05
N GLU A 213 -3.93 -5.29 -27.67
CA GLU A 213 -4.38 -6.23 -26.64
C GLU A 213 -4.52 -5.57 -25.26
N ILE A 214 -3.59 -4.70 -24.88
CA ILE A 214 -3.65 -3.97 -23.61
C ILE A 214 -4.84 -3.00 -23.60
N ILE A 215 -5.09 -2.26 -24.66
CA ILE A 215 -6.24 -1.36 -24.71
C ILE A 215 -7.56 -2.14 -24.60
N GLU A 216 -7.73 -3.19 -25.42
CA GLU A 216 -9.02 -3.92 -25.48
C GLU A 216 -9.24 -4.88 -24.32
N LYS A 217 -8.21 -5.62 -23.88
CA LYS A 217 -8.35 -6.67 -22.87
C LYS A 217 -8.13 -6.18 -21.44
N LEU A 218 -7.40 -5.05 -21.26
CA LEU A 218 -7.09 -4.50 -19.93
C LEU A 218 -7.81 -3.16 -19.72
N ILE A 219 -7.44 -2.09 -20.44
CA ILE A 219 -7.87 -0.73 -20.12
C ILE A 219 -9.39 -0.59 -20.21
N LYS A 220 -9.98 -0.98 -21.35
CA LYS A 220 -11.44 -0.89 -21.58
C LYS A 220 -12.27 -1.86 -20.72
N LYS A 221 -11.64 -2.85 -20.10
CA LYS A 221 -12.30 -3.77 -19.17
C LYS A 221 -12.33 -3.23 -17.75
N VAL A 222 -11.29 -2.51 -17.35
CA VAL A 222 -11.11 -2.01 -15.98
C VAL A 222 -11.75 -0.63 -15.79
N ILE A 223 -11.53 0.28 -16.74
CA ILE A 223 -12.02 1.65 -16.64
C ILE A 223 -13.46 1.72 -17.15
N PRO A 224 -14.41 2.23 -16.31
CA PRO A 224 -15.79 2.37 -16.74
C PRO A 224 -15.92 3.19 -18.03
N ALA A 225 -16.70 2.70 -19.00
CA ALA A 225 -16.85 3.31 -20.31
C ALA A 225 -17.30 4.79 -20.24
N LYS A 226 -18.09 5.17 -19.25
CA LYS A 226 -18.54 6.55 -19.02
C LYS A 226 -17.42 7.53 -18.69
N LEU A 227 -16.24 7.03 -18.28
CA LEU A 227 -15.05 7.84 -17.98
C LEU A 227 -14.09 7.93 -19.17
N LEU A 228 -14.33 7.17 -20.24
CA LEU A 228 -13.52 7.16 -21.46
C LEU A 228 -14.25 7.89 -22.57
N ASP A 229 -13.53 8.70 -23.34
CA ASP A 229 -14.06 9.37 -24.51
C ASP A 229 -13.06 9.39 -25.68
N LYS A 230 -13.41 10.07 -26.78
CA LYS A 230 -12.56 10.18 -27.98
C LYS A 230 -11.25 10.95 -27.74
N LYS A 231 -11.15 11.71 -26.65
CA LYS A 231 -9.97 12.50 -26.28
C LYS A 231 -9.07 11.73 -25.32
N THR A 232 -9.53 10.60 -24.76
CA THR A 232 -8.71 9.77 -23.86
C THR A 232 -7.50 9.22 -24.60
N ARG A 233 -6.31 9.47 -24.07
CA ARG A 233 -5.04 9.02 -24.62
C ARG A 233 -4.62 7.70 -23.99
N TYR A 234 -4.15 6.77 -24.83
CA TYR A 234 -3.60 5.49 -24.39
C TYR A 234 -2.11 5.43 -24.77
N LEU A 235 -1.25 5.28 -23.79
CA LEU A 235 0.21 5.19 -23.95
C LEU A 235 0.67 3.82 -23.43
N VAL A 236 0.83 2.87 -24.34
CA VAL A 236 1.24 1.49 -24.00
C VAL A 236 2.66 1.26 -24.46
N ASN A 237 3.55 0.91 -23.53
CA ASN A 237 4.99 0.75 -23.78
C ASN A 237 5.51 1.86 -24.71
N PRO A 238 5.45 3.14 -24.32
CA PRO A 238 5.72 4.26 -25.24
C PRO A 238 7.16 4.29 -25.78
N THR A 239 8.10 3.57 -25.16
CA THR A 239 9.48 3.38 -25.64
C THR A 239 9.63 2.22 -26.61
N GLY A 240 8.54 1.48 -26.89
CA GLY A 240 8.49 0.35 -27.82
C GLY A 240 8.69 -1.01 -27.16
N LYS A 241 9.90 -1.35 -26.70
CA LYS A 241 10.21 -2.64 -26.07
C LYS A 241 10.34 -2.52 -24.55
N PHE A 242 9.84 -3.54 -23.82
CA PHE A 242 10.07 -3.73 -22.40
C PHE A 242 10.28 -5.24 -22.13
N VAL A 243 11.36 -5.79 -22.65
CA VAL A 243 11.74 -7.20 -22.49
C VAL A 243 12.55 -7.40 -21.20
N VAL A 244 13.55 -6.55 -20.99
CA VAL A 244 14.34 -6.54 -19.74
C VAL A 244 13.56 -5.77 -18.68
N GLY A 245 13.19 -6.46 -17.61
CA GLY A 245 12.39 -5.88 -16.50
C GLY A 245 12.52 -6.72 -15.24
N GLY A 246 11.75 -6.33 -14.21
CA GLY A 246 11.88 -6.91 -12.90
C GLY A 246 13.24 -6.61 -12.27
N PRO A 247 13.71 -7.41 -11.28
CA PRO A 247 15.01 -7.20 -10.62
C PRO A 247 16.22 -7.24 -11.56
N HIS A 248 16.07 -7.78 -12.78
CA HIS A 248 17.11 -7.71 -13.79
C HIS A 248 17.22 -6.34 -14.45
N GLY A 249 16.11 -5.62 -14.54
CA GLY A 249 16.06 -4.29 -15.16
C GLY A 249 16.36 -3.15 -14.19
N ASP A 250 15.97 -3.30 -12.93
CA ASP A 250 16.11 -2.27 -11.90
C ASP A 250 16.20 -2.88 -10.50
N CYS A 251 17.02 -2.28 -9.65
CA CYS A 251 17.17 -2.69 -8.26
C CYS A 251 15.92 -2.34 -7.45
N GLY A 252 15.42 -3.30 -6.66
CA GLY A 252 14.30 -3.09 -5.73
C GLY A 252 14.74 -2.99 -4.29
N LEU A 253 13.99 -2.20 -3.50
CA LEU A 253 14.14 -2.12 -2.05
C LEU A 253 12.78 -2.03 -1.38
N THR A 254 12.67 -2.58 -0.15
CA THR A 254 11.50 -2.43 0.71
C THR A 254 11.23 -0.96 0.99
N GLY A 255 9.96 -0.54 0.89
CA GLY A 255 9.53 0.80 1.28
C GLY A 255 9.83 1.90 0.27
N ARG A 256 10.09 1.58 -1.01
CA ARG A 256 10.32 2.59 -2.08
C ARG A 256 9.08 2.91 -2.91
N LYS A 257 7.91 2.40 -2.56
CA LYS A 257 6.63 2.67 -3.25
C LYS A 257 5.56 3.19 -2.30
N ILE A 258 5.96 4.04 -1.34
CA ILE A 258 5.10 4.54 -0.26
C ILE A 258 3.89 5.34 -0.75
N ILE A 259 3.97 6.02 -1.87
CA ILE A 259 2.86 6.77 -2.46
C ILE A 259 1.89 5.82 -3.19
N VAL A 260 2.40 4.79 -3.86
CA VAL A 260 1.59 3.68 -4.42
C VAL A 260 0.88 2.90 -3.30
N ASP A 261 1.55 2.71 -2.17
CA ASP A 261 1.00 2.00 -1.01
C ASP A 261 -0.15 2.75 -0.34
N THR A 262 -0.27 4.06 -0.54
CA THR A 262 -1.22 4.92 0.15
C THR A 262 -2.27 5.52 -0.80
N TYR A 263 -2.17 6.80 -1.14
CA TYR A 263 -3.26 7.53 -1.81
C TYR A 263 -2.88 8.08 -3.18
N GLY A 264 -1.76 7.64 -3.77
CA GLY A 264 -1.32 8.08 -5.11
C GLY A 264 -1.01 9.56 -5.21
N GLY A 265 -0.65 10.20 -4.09
CA GLY A 265 -0.32 11.62 -4.01
C GLY A 265 -1.49 12.54 -3.65
N MET A 266 -2.73 12.03 -3.56
CA MET A 266 -3.89 12.85 -3.18
C MET A 266 -3.91 13.19 -1.67
N GLY A 267 -3.47 12.28 -0.82
CA GLY A 267 -3.24 12.51 0.61
C GLY A 267 -1.75 12.75 0.90
N ARG A 268 -1.45 13.49 1.96
CA ARG A 268 -0.08 13.68 2.45
C ARG A 268 0.52 12.36 2.93
N HIS A 269 1.84 12.34 3.10
CA HIS A 269 2.58 11.18 3.60
C HIS A 269 3.65 11.61 4.60
N GLY A 270 3.81 10.84 5.68
CA GLY A 270 4.80 11.12 6.72
C GLY A 270 6.21 10.59 6.43
N GLY A 271 6.36 9.80 5.35
CA GLY A 271 7.66 9.23 4.92
C GLY A 271 7.92 7.81 5.39
N GLY A 272 7.19 7.30 6.41
CA GLY A 272 7.40 5.94 6.93
C GLY A 272 6.88 4.85 6.01
N ALA A 273 7.72 3.85 5.70
CA ALA A 273 7.32 2.66 4.97
C ALA A 273 6.56 1.67 5.87
N PHE A 274 5.73 0.79 5.28
CA PHE A 274 4.89 -0.15 6.02
C PHE A 274 5.46 -1.57 6.02
N SER A 275 5.79 -2.10 4.83
CA SER A 275 6.20 -3.50 4.67
C SER A 275 7.43 -3.84 5.51
N GLY A 276 7.45 -5.05 6.07
CA GLY A 276 8.53 -5.54 6.95
C GLY A 276 8.46 -5.06 8.41
N LYS A 277 7.53 -4.17 8.74
CA LYS A 277 7.36 -3.61 10.10
C LYS A 277 6.20 -4.28 10.84
N ASP A 278 6.46 -4.78 12.07
CA ASP A 278 5.40 -5.26 12.96
C ASP A 278 4.53 -4.11 13.51
N PRO A 279 3.35 -4.41 14.10
CA PRO A 279 2.40 -3.37 14.52
C PRO A 279 2.86 -2.44 15.64
N SER A 280 3.98 -2.70 16.31
CA SER A 280 4.55 -1.78 17.31
C SER A 280 5.14 -0.52 16.65
N LYS A 281 5.46 -0.58 15.37
CA LYS A 281 5.95 0.54 14.57
C LYS A 281 4.77 1.39 14.15
N VAL A 282 4.69 2.59 14.70
CA VAL A 282 3.59 3.55 14.45
C VAL A 282 3.53 4.01 12.99
N ASP A 283 4.63 3.99 12.26
CA ASP A 283 4.66 4.22 10.81
C ASP A 283 3.57 3.42 10.09
N ARG A 284 3.41 2.17 10.45
CA ARG A 284 2.40 1.28 9.89
C ARG A 284 1.08 1.35 10.63
N SER A 285 1.08 1.09 11.92
CA SER A 285 -0.14 0.95 12.73
C SER A 285 -0.94 2.25 12.78
N ALA A 286 -0.29 3.40 13.00
CA ALA A 286 -0.97 4.68 13.07
C ALA A 286 -1.41 5.20 11.69
N ALA A 287 -0.69 4.88 10.59
CA ALA A 287 -1.19 5.17 9.26
C ALA A 287 -2.48 4.39 8.93
N TYR A 288 -2.56 3.13 9.36
CA TYR A 288 -3.79 2.33 9.25
C TYR A 288 -4.93 2.91 10.12
N ALA A 289 -4.62 3.33 11.35
CA ALA A 289 -5.61 3.98 12.22
C ALA A 289 -6.07 5.32 11.64
N ALA A 290 -5.18 6.14 11.11
CA ALA A 290 -5.53 7.40 10.47
C ALA A 290 -6.45 7.17 9.25
N ARG A 291 -6.18 6.14 8.42
CA ARG A 291 -7.10 5.72 7.34
C ARG A 291 -8.47 5.31 7.88
N TYR A 292 -8.50 4.50 8.93
CA TYR A 292 -9.75 4.05 9.55
C TYR A 292 -10.58 5.24 10.04
N VAL A 293 -9.96 6.21 10.71
CA VAL A 293 -10.62 7.44 11.17
C VAL A 293 -11.17 8.25 10.00
N ALA A 294 -10.30 8.58 9.01
CA ALA A 294 -10.69 9.37 7.84
C ALA A 294 -11.84 8.72 7.06
N LYS A 295 -11.78 7.39 6.88
CA LYS A 295 -12.81 6.63 6.19
C LYS A 295 -14.15 6.66 6.92
N ASN A 296 -14.15 6.53 8.25
CA ASN A 296 -15.37 6.61 9.04
C ASN A 296 -15.99 8.03 9.05
N ILE A 297 -15.17 9.09 9.02
CA ILE A 297 -15.66 10.47 8.90
C ILE A 297 -16.42 10.67 7.58
N VAL A 298 -15.83 10.24 6.46
CA VAL A 298 -16.46 10.34 5.14
C VAL A 298 -17.68 9.43 5.03
N ALA A 299 -17.59 8.18 5.52
CA ALA A 299 -18.71 7.24 5.54
C ALA A 299 -19.89 7.72 6.40
N ALA A 300 -19.63 8.48 7.48
CA ALA A 300 -20.66 9.12 8.30
C ALA A 300 -21.36 10.27 7.56
N GLY A 301 -20.83 10.69 6.40
CA GLY A 301 -21.32 11.85 5.65
C GLY A 301 -20.99 13.18 6.30
N LEU A 302 -20.00 13.22 7.20
CA LEU A 302 -19.55 14.46 7.87
C LEU A 302 -18.72 15.35 6.96
N ALA A 303 -18.07 14.77 5.95
CA ALA A 303 -17.30 15.48 4.93
C ALA A 303 -17.31 14.70 3.61
N TYR A 304 -17.09 15.38 2.47
CA TYR A 304 -16.88 14.73 1.18
C TYR A 304 -15.48 14.12 1.08
N ARG A 305 -14.48 14.82 1.61
CA ARG A 305 -13.10 14.35 1.76
C ARG A 305 -12.54 14.71 3.13
N CYS A 306 -11.62 13.89 3.62
CA CYS A 306 -11.03 14.10 4.93
C CYS A 306 -9.60 13.57 4.94
N GLU A 307 -8.69 14.37 5.49
CA GLU A 307 -7.33 13.96 5.86
C GLU A 307 -7.18 14.02 7.38
N VAL A 308 -6.54 13.00 7.94
CA VAL A 308 -6.24 12.91 9.37
C VAL A 308 -4.72 12.78 9.54
N GLN A 309 -4.12 13.65 10.34
CA GLN A 309 -2.72 13.51 10.77
C GLN A 309 -2.70 13.02 12.22
N LEU A 310 -1.85 12.03 12.49
CA LEU A 310 -1.46 11.59 13.83
C LEU A 310 0.03 11.78 13.98
N ALA A 311 0.49 12.29 15.12
CA ALA A 311 1.91 12.42 15.42
C ALA A 311 2.24 11.80 16.77
N TYR A 312 3.41 11.15 16.85
CA TYR A 312 3.89 10.46 18.05
C TYR A 312 5.29 10.90 18.41
N ALA A 313 5.62 10.82 19.69
CA ALA A 313 6.99 10.87 20.22
C ALA A 313 7.39 9.50 20.73
N ILE A 314 8.67 9.13 20.57
CA ILE A 314 9.19 7.85 21.05
C ILE A 314 8.94 7.68 22.56
N GLY A 315 8.48 6.50 22.97
CA GLY A 315 8.21 6.16 24.37
C GLY A 315 6.91 6.74 24.94
N TYR A 316 6.16 7.58 24.22
CA TYR A 316 4.88 8.12 24.67
C TYR A 316 3.70 7.27 24.19
N SER A 317 2.72 7.05 25.08
CA SER A 317 1.56 6.21 24.83
C SER A 317 0.42 6.92 24.09
N LYS A 318 0.44 8.24 24.02
CA LYS A 318 -0.60 9.05 23.35
C LYS A 318 -0.03 9.81 22.18
N PRO A 319 -0.83 10.05 21.11
CA PRO A 319 -0.40 10.96 20.07
C PRO A 319 -0.16 12.37 20.64
N VAL A 320 0.93 13.01 20.21
CA VAL A 320 1.24 14.40 20.58
C VAL A 320 0.35 15.39 19.85
N SER A 321 -0.23 15.01 18.72
CA SER A 321 -1.25 15.77 18.00
C SER A 321 -2.18 14.88 17.17
N ILE A 322 -3.42 15.33 17.05
CA ILE A 322 -4.46 14.83 16.14
C ILE A 322 -4.95 16.03 15.37
N LEU A 323 -4.84 16.00 14.03
CA LEU A 323 -5.36 17.06 13.17
C LEU A 323 -6.32 16.45 12.16
N VAL A 324 -7.47 17.07 11.99
CA VAL A 324 -8.45 16.75 10.94
C VAL A 324 -8.54 17.92 9.97
N ASN A 325 -8.54 17.64 8.68
CA ASN A 325 -8.77 18.62 7.62
C ASN A 325 -9.82 18.07 6.65
N THR A 326 -10.97 18.70 6.58
CA THR A 326 -12.06 18.36 5.65
C THR A 326 -12.00 19.16 4.35
N PHE A 327 -10.98 20.01 4.17
CA PHE A 327 -10.81 20.87 2.98
C PHE A 327 -12.04 21.72 2.68
N GLY A 328 -12.73 22.20 3.73
CA GLY A 328 -13.94 22.99 3.62
C GLY A 328 -15.21 22.20 3.22
N THR A 329 -15.14 20.86 3.16
CA THR A 329 -16.31 20.02 2.83
C THR A 329 -17.04 19.49 4.07
N GLY A 330 -16.61 19.89 5.28
CA GLY A 330 -17.18 19.46 6.54
C GLY A 330 -18.58 20.03 6.79
N LYS A 331 -19.49 19.23 7.36
CA LYS A 331 -20.80 19.68 7.82
C LYS A 331 -20.74 20.39 9.17
N ILE A 332 -19.72 20.12 9.96
CA ILE A 332 -19.34 20.79 11.19
C ILE A 332 -17.87 21.17 11.09
N SER A 333 -17.36 21.99 11.98
CA SER A 333 -15.97 22.43 11.94
C SER A 333 -14.98 21.29 12.15
N ASP A 334 -13.78 21.40 11.56
CA ASP A 334 -12.71 20.41 11.73
C ASP A 334 -12.36 20.21 13.21
N ARG A 335 -12.44 21.26 14.04
CA ARG A 335 -12.19 21.18 15.49
C ARG A 335 -13.25 20.36 16.24
N GLU A 336 -14.52 20.47 15.85
CA GLU A 336 -15.57 19.63 16.42
C GLU A 336 -15.38 18.17 16.01
N ILE A 337 -14.95 17.91 14.78
CA ILE A 337 -14.63 16.53 14.31
C ILE A 337 -13.43 15.99 15.10
N GLU A 338 -12.37 16.75 15.30
CA GLU A 338 -11.21 16.34 16.13
C GLU A 338 -11.63 15.94 17.55
N ALA A 339 -12.49 16.73 18.18
CA ALA A 339 -13.00 16.42 19.52
C ALA A 339 -13.84 15.12 19.56
N ILE A 340 -14.62 14.86 18.51
CA ILE A 340 -15.38 13.60 18.35
C ILE A 340 -14.44 12.42 18.11
N VAL A 341 -13.42 12.59 17.27
CA VAL A 341 -12.41 11.56 17.00
C VAL A 341 -11.68 11.15 18.28
N ALA A 342 -11.20 12.12 19.06
CA ALA A 342 -10.50 11.88 20.32
C ALA A 342 -11.35 11.10 21.36
N LYS A 343 -12.70 11.26 21.31
CA LYS A 343 -13.63 10.52 22.18
C LYS A 343 -13.98 9.13 21.67
N THR A 344 -13.85 8.90 20.35
CA THR A 344 -14.41 7.70 19.70
C THR A 344 -13.33 6.63 19.47
N PHE A 345 -12.09 7.04 19.22
CA PHE A 345 -10.99 6.15 18.84
C PHE A 345 -9.89 6.18 19.89
N ASP A 346 -9.47 5.00 20.33
CA ASP A 346 -8.24 4.86 21.11
C ASP A 346 -7.05 4.86 20.15
N LEU A 347 -6.38 6.00 20.07
CA LEU A 347 -5.24 6.24 19.21
C LEU A 347 -3.89 6.06 19.93
N SER A 348 -3.88 5.45 21.11
CA SER A 348 -2.65 4.93 21.70
C SER A 348 -2.07 3.78 20.86
N PRO A 349 -0.75 3.55 20.82
CA PRO A 349 -0.17 2.43 20.07
C PRO A 349 -0.81 1.07 20.41
N ALA A 350 -1.02 0.78 21.69
CA ALA A 350 -1.69 -0.44 22.15
C ALA A 350 -3.17 -0.47 21.74
N GLY A 351 -3.87 0.66 21.85
CA GLY A 351 -5.26 0.81 21.45
C GLY A 351 -5.47 0.55 19.95
N ILE A 352 -4.59 1.08 19.11
CA ILE A 352 -4.62 0.86 17.67
C ILE A 352 -4.44 -0.63 17.34
N VAL A 353 -3.42 -1.27 17.93
CA VAL A 353 -3.14 -2.70 17.72
C VAL A 353 -4.34 -3.56 18.07
N LYS A 354 -5.01 -3.26 19.20
CA LYS A 354 -6.21 -3.94 19.66
C LYS A 354 -7.42 -3.64 18.76
N MET A 355 -7.68 -2.37 18.50
CA MET A 355 -8.84 -1.90 17.71
C MET A 355 -8.85 -2.48 16.30
N LEU A 356 -7.69 -2.57 15.65
CA LEU A 356 -7.54 -3.05 14.29
C LEU A 356 -7.07 -4.51 14.18
N ASP A 357 -6.94 -5.23 15.31
CA ASP A 357 -6.53 -6.65 15.35
C ASP A 357 -5.23 -6.92 14.57
N LEU A 358 -4.21 -6.09 14.82
CA LEU A 358 -2.99 -6.07 14.01
C LEU A 358 -1.98 -7.18 14.33
N LYS A 359 -2.12 -7.92 15.43
CA LYS A 359 -1.19 -9.01 15.77
C LYS A 359 -1.38 -10.30 14.96
N LYS A 360 -2.42 -10.38 14.15
CA LYS A 360 -2.67 -11.54 13.27
C LYS A 360 -1.84 -11.42 11.98
N PRO A 361 -1.31 -12.55 11.45
CA PRO A 361 -0.63 -12.58 10.16
C PRO A 361 -1.59 -12.23 9.00
N GLY A 362 -1.05 -11.98 7.82
CA GLY A 362 -1.77 -11.60 6.60
C GLY A 362 -1.29 -10.29 6.00
N TYR A 363 -0.09 -9.84 6.41
CA TYR A 363 0.54 -8.62 5.93
C TYR A 363 1.05 -8.72 4.50
N GLN A 364 1.50 -9.91 4.06
CA GLN A 364 1.94 -10.12 2.68
C GLN A 364 0.86 -9.72 1.67
N ALA A 365 -0.43 -9.88 2.00
CA ALA A 365 -1.54 -9.47 1.14
C ALA A 365 -1.65 -7.94 0.98
N THR A 366 -1.05 -7.15 1.88
CA THR A 366 -1.04 -5.68 1.81
C THR A 366 0.12 -5.14 0.97
N ALA A 367 1.18 -5.91 0.80
CA ALA A 367 2.45 -5.48 0.23
C ALA A 367 2.40 -5.17 -1.28
N ALA A 368 1.27 -5.35 -1.94
CA ALA A 368 1.07 -5.01 -3.34
C ALA A 368 -0.35 -4.51 -3.59
N LEU A 369 -0.53 -3.69 -4.64
CA LEU A 369 -1.82 -3.12 -5.03
C LEU A 369 -2.42 -2.16 -3.98
N GLY A 370 -1.57 -1.50 -3.19
CA GLY A 370 -1.93 -0.55 -2.14
C GLY A 370 -2.41 -1.20 -0.85
N HIS A 371 -2.20 -0.50 0.26
CA HIS A 371 -2.65 -0.92 1.59
C HIS A 371 -4.07 -0.47 1.89
N PHE A 372 -4.59 0.51 1.15
CA PHE A 372 -5.90 1.12 1.37
C PHE A 372 -6.86 0.88 0.21
N GLY A 373 -8.16 1.03 0.47
CA GLY A 373 -9.21 0.75 -0.52
C GLY A 373 -9.41 -0.73 -0.80
N ARG A 374 -8.98 -1.60 0.11
CA ARG A 374 -9.03 -3.05 -0.02
C ARG A 374 -10.28 -3.64 0.64
N THR A 375 -10.62 -4.84 0.23
CA THR A 375 -11.73 -5.61 0.80
C THR A 375 -11.23 -6.93 1.41
N GLY A 376 -11.97 -7.46 2.37
CA GLY A 376 -11.64 -8.72 3.04
C GLY A 376 -11.34 -8.54 4.53
N ALA A 377 -11.42 -9.64 5.27
CA ALA A 377 -11.39 -9.64 6.74
C ALA A 377 -10.06 -9.11 7.32
N ARG A 378 -8.94 -9.23 6.60
CA ARG A 378 -7.64 -8.76 7.06
C ARG A 378 -7.52 -7.23 7.07
N PHE A 379 -8.20 -6.54 6.17
CA PHE A 379 -8.13 -5.08 6.02
C PHE A 379 -9.09 -4.39 7.01
N THR A 380 -8.83 -4.57 8.31
CA THR A 380 -9.70 -4.11 9.40
C THR A 380 -9.84 -2.59 9.44
N TRP A 381 -8.84 -1.86 8.98
CA TRP A 381 -8.85 -0.40 8.86
C TRP A 381 -9.74 0.14 7.73
N GLU A 382 -10.31 -0.75 6.92
CA GLU A 382 -11.29 -0.39 5.89
C GLU A 382 -12.76 -0.50 6.38
N LYS A 383 -13.00 -0.91 7.63
CA LYS A 383 -14.34 -0.94 8.21
C LYS A 383 -14.91 0.46 8.42
N THR A 384 -16.24 0.57 8.33
CA THR A 384 -16.98 1.83 8.56
C THR A 384 -17.95 1.72 9.74
N ASP A 385 -17.64 0.85 10.68
CA ASP A 385 -18.45 0.49 11.85
C ASP A 385 -18.59 1.62 12.89
N LYS A 386 -17.78 2.67 12.81
CA LYS A 386 -17.89 3.87 13.66
C LYS A 386 -18.69 4.99 13.01
N ALA A 387 -19.07 4.89 11.75
CA ALA A 387 -19.76 5.95 11.01
C ALA A 387 -21.08 6.39 11.68
N ALA A 388 -21.91 5.46 12.12
CA ALA A 388 -23.17 5.77 12.82
C ALA A 388 -22.93 6.50 14.16
N THR A 389 -21.90 6.09 14.92
CA THR A 389 -21.50 6.74 16.17
C THR A 389 -21.03 8.18 15.92
N LEU A 390 -20.15 8.38 14.91
CA LEU A 390 -19.67 9.72 14.55
C LEU A 390 -20.83 10.64 14.14
N LYS A 391 -21.74 10.15 13.30
CA LYS A 391 -22.92 10.89 12.87
C LYS A 391 -23.79 11.32 14.06
N LYS A 392 -24.05 10.41 15.00
CA LYS A 392 -24.83 10.70 16.22
C LYS A 392 -24.16 11.76 17.09
N LEU A 393 -22.84 11.67 17.30
CA LEU A 393 -22.09 12.63 18.11
C LEU A 393 -22.03 14.01 17.46
N ALA A 394 -21.95 14.06 16.13
CA ALA A 394 -21.97 15.30 15.36
C ALA A 394 -23.38 15.95 15.28
N LYS A 395 -24.45 15.23 15.65
CA LYS A 395 -25.85 15.70 15.58
C LYS A 395 -26.30 16.12 14.17
N VAL A 396 -25.84 15.43 13.11
CA VAL A 396 -26.15 15.73 11.69
C VAL A 396 -26.75 14.54 10.96
#